data_c0d3f14a4b12a0ff3c414b063496cfc3
#
_entry.id   c0d3f14a4b12a0ff3c414b063496cfc3
#
_cell.length_a   1.000
_cell.length_b   1.000
_cell.length_c   1.000
_cell.angle_alpha   90.00
_cell.angle_beta   90.00
_cell.angle_gamma   90.00
#
_symmetry.space_group_name_H-M   'P 1'
#
loop_
_entity.id
_entity.type
_entity.pdbx_description
1 polymer ?
#
loop_
_entity_poly.entity_id
_entity_poly.type
_entity_poly.pdbx_seq_one_letter_code
_entity_poly.pdbx_strand_id
1 'polypeptide(L)'
;MCGVARKPLTVSGNRVLAGGSAASFSGNSLFWSNNGCGGDKFYNANTIGWLKADWKSDLVRAAMGVKERGGYLEDPVGNKAKVKAVVDAAIANDMYVIIDWHTHNAEDYRSEAIAFFREMARMYGKYPHIIYEIYNEPLRISWSGVIKPYAEAVIGAIRAIDPDNLIIVGTPYWSQNVDEASRDPITAYKNIAYTLHFYAGTHKQSLRDKAQTALDNNVALFVTEWGSVDCSGDGAVNAAETWAWVNLMKTNGISNANWALNDKREGASALSFGASGNGGWGSEQLTVSGALAREIVRSWGGDTPPPPPPCSAVSFPGVVEVEAYSQMPKVQLRVETAAIGETGEPPIQCHSKQSPPSVGRGQ
;
A
#
# COMPACT_ATOMS: atom_id res chain seq x y z
N MET A 1 -7.09 5.00 31.93
CA MET A 1 -7.02 6.20 31.08
C MET A 1 -8.03 5.99 29.96
N CYS A 2 -9.08 6.83 29.87
CA CYS A 2 -9.99 6.80 28.74
C CYS A 2 -9.18 7.21 27.49
N GLY A 3 -8.86 6.25 26.63
CA GLY A 3 -8.24 6.53 25.34
C GLY A 3 -9.16 7.49 24.56
N VAL A 4 -8.58 8.49 23.94
CA VAL A 4 -9.31 9.37 23.02
C VAL A 4 -9.79 8.48 21.88
N ALA A 5 -11.11 8.27 21.77
CA ALA A 5 -11.69 7.45 20.71
C ALA A 5 -11.22 7.93 19.33
N ARG A 6 -10.98 7.00 18.39
CA ARG A 6 -10.61 7.33 17.00
C ARG A 6 -11.57 8.38 16.43
N LYS A 7 -10.99 9.38 15.78
CA LYS A 7 -11.75 10.45 15.16
C LYS A 7 -12.23 10.03 13.77
N PRO A 8 -13.45 10.43 13.37
CA PRO A 8 -13.91 10.15 12.02
C PRO A 8 -12.99 10.81 10.98
N LEU A 9 -12.77 10.09 9.87
CA LEU A 9 -12.00 10.59 8.74
C LEU A 9 -12.91 11.32 7.76
N THR A 10 -12.45 12.49 7.32
CA THR A 10 -13.14 13.29 6.30
C THR A 10 -12.15 13.75 5.24
N VAL A 11 -12.64 14.01 4.02
CA VAL A 11 -11.83 14.58 2.94
C VAL A 11 -12.17 16.05 2.77
N SER A 12 -11.14 16.89 2.72
CA SER A 12 -11.24 18.31 2.40
C SER A 12 -10.14 18.68 1.41
N GLY A 13 -10.54 18.97 0.18
CA GLY A 13 -9.57 19.19 -0.88
C GLY A 13 -8.70 17.96 -1.12
N ASN A 14 -7.40 18.15 -1.17
CA ASN A 14 -6.40 17.09 -1.32
C ASN A 14 -5.94 16.44 0.00
N ARG A 15 -6.67 16.66 1.11
CA ARG A 15 -6.29 16.17 2.44
C ARG A 15 -7.32 15.24 3.04
N VAL A 16 -6.84 14.24 3.75
CA VAL A 16 -7.64 13.47 4.71
C VAL A 16 -7.49 14.13 6.08
N LEU A 17 -8.60 14.39 6.72
CA LEU A 17 -8.67 15.00 8.06
C LEU A 17 -9.15 13.96 9.06
N ALA A 18 -8.68 14.02 10.32
CA ALA A 18 -9.21 13.27 11.44
C ALA A 18 -9.86 14.23 12.44
N GLY A 19 -11.18 14.15 12.59
CA GLY A 19 -11.94 15.07 13.43
C GLY A 19 -11.76 16.54 13.01
N GLY A 20 -11.66 16.81 11.71
CA GLY A 20 -11.50 18.14 11.14
C GLY A 20 -10.07 18.68 11.12
N SER A 21 -9.08 17.97 11.65
CA SER A 21 -7.67 18.37 11.63
C SER A 21 -6.87 17.53 10.64
N ALA A 22 -5.92 18.15 9.94
CA ALA A 22 -5.02 17.44 9.03
C ALA A 22 -4.29 16.31 9.79
N ALA A 23 -4.31 15.11 9.22
CA ALA A 23 -3.69 13.95 9.83
C ALA A 23 -3.23 12.95 8.76
N SER A 24 -2.21 12.17 9.08
CA SER A 24 -1.81 11.01 8.30
C SER A 24 -1.42 9.86 9.21
N PHE A 25 -1.64 8.66 8.73
CA PHE A 25 -1.45 7.42 9.47
C PHE A 25 -0.56 6.47 8.68
N SER A 26 0.24 5.69 9.39
CA SER A 26 1.07 4.66 8.79
C SER A 26 0.80 3.31 9.45
N GLY A 27 0.88 2.26 8.65
CA GLY A 27 0.69 0.92 9.15
C GLY A 27 1.06 -0.15 8.11
N ASN A 28 0.42 -1.29 8.22
CA ASN A 28 0.78 -2.47 7.45
C ASN A 28 -0.43 -3.05 6.72
N SER A 29 -0.23 -3.47 5.48
CA SER A 29 -1.14 -4.38 4.81
C SER A 29 -0.82 -5.81 5.21
N LEU A 30 -1.85 -6.57 5.55
CA LEU A 30 -1.73 -8.02 5.54
C LEU A 30 -1.61 -8.50 4.08
N PHE A 31 -0.97 -9.65 3.88
CA PHE A 31 -0.93 -10.31 2.59
C PHE A 31 -2.31 -10.91 2.26
N TRP A 32 -2.52 -11.36 1.04
CA TRP A 32 -3.76 -11.96 0.55
C TRP A 32 -4.41 -12.92 1.57
N SER A 33 -5.73 -12.79 1.79
CA SER A 33 -6.50 -13.62 2.72
C SER A 33 -6.76 -15.04 2.23
N ASN A 34 -6.48 -15.32 0.96
CA ASN A 34 -6.81 -16.58 0.28
C ASN A 34 -6.33 -17.80 1.05
N ASN A 35 -7.18 -18.82 1.14
CA ASN A 35 -6.86 -20.07 1.80
C ASN A 35 -5.61 -20.72 1.19
N GLY A 36 -4.60 -20.99 2.02
CA GLY A 36 -3.35 -21.63 1.60
C GLY A 36 -2.37 -20.72 0.87
N CYS A 37 -2.63 -19.40 0.82
CA CYS A 37 -1.71 -18.43 0.22
C CYS A 37 -0.57 -18.01 1.17
N GLY A 38 -0.64 -18.42 2.45
CA GLY A 38 0.36 -18.19 3.49
C GLY A 38 0.16 -16.87 4.26
N GLY A 39 -0.64 -15.94 3.74
CA GLY A 39 -1.03 -14.71 4.43
C GLY A 39 -2.12 -14.91 5.47
N ASP A 40 -2.96 -15.91 5.27
CA ASP A 40 -4.17 -16.20 6.06
C ASP A 40 -3.89 -16.43 7.55
N LYS A 41 -2.73 -16.98 7.93
CA LYS A 41 -2.32 -17.17 9.32
C LYS A 41 -2.16 -15.88 10.13
N PHE A 42 -2.00 -14.73 9.46
CA PHE A 42 -1.83 -13.42 10.10
C PHE A 42 -3.15 -12.67 10.34
N TYR A 43 -4.29 -13.21 9.85
CA TYR A 43 -5.61 -12.62 10.03
C TYR A 43 -6.21 -12.96 11.40
N ASN A 44 -5.59 -12.45 12.47
CA ASN A 44 -6.01 -12.74 13.86
C ASN A 44 -5.69 -11.58 14.82
N ALA A 45 -6.32 -11.58 15.98
CA ALA A 45 -6.20 -10.52 16.96
C ALA A 45 -4.79 -10.35 17.54
N ASN A 46 -4.01 -11.42 17.67
CA ASN A 46 -2.66 -11.35 18.23
C ASN A 46 -1.71 -10.61 17.30
N THR A 47 -1.80 -10.87 15.98
CA THR A 47 -1.07 -10.15 14.95
C THR A 47 -1.37 -8.65 15.01
N ILE A 48 -2.65 -8.28 15.04
CA ILE A 48 -3.07 -6.87 15.05
C ILE A 48 -2.63 -6.17 16.35
N GLY A 49 -2.80 -6.84 17.49
CA GLY A 49 -2.32 -6.35 18.79
C GLY A 49 -0.80 -6.12 18.80
N TRP A 50 -0.02 -7.01 18.17
CA TRP A 50 1.44 -6.85 18.05
C TRP A 50 1.83 -5.69 17.14
N LEU A 51 1.17 -5.52 16.00
CA LEU A 51 1.38 -4.37 15.12
C LEU A 51 1.15 -3.05 15.87
N LYS A 52 0.08 -2.97 16.67
CA LYS A 52 -0.17 -1.79 17.50
C LYS A 52 0.88 -1.61 18.58
N ALA A 53 1.17 -2.66 19.34
CA ALA A 53 2.04 -2.58 20.51
C ALA A 53 3.51 -2.34 20.17
N ASP A 54 4.04 -3.06 19.17
CA ASP A 54 5.46 -3.01 18.79
C ASP A 54 5.73 -2.09 17.62
N TRP A 55 5.01 -2.25 16.50
CA TRP A 55 5.24 -1.43 15.29
C TRP A 55 4.67 -0.01 15.42
N LYS A 56 3.83 0.25 16.44
CA LYS A 56 3.11 1.52 16.60
C LYS A 56 2.19 1.83 15.42
N SER A 57 1.73 0.80 14.73
CA SER A 57 0.81 0.95 13.61
C SER A 57 -0.49 1.63 14.06
N ASP A 58 -0.89 2.65 13.33
CA ASP A 58 -2.18 3.31 13.52
C ASP A 58 -3.23 2.84 12.50
N LEU A 59 -2.78 2.04 11.53
CA LEU A 59 -3.58 1.55 10.41
C LEU A 59 -3.22 0.10 10.11
N VAL A 60 -4.22 -0.70 9.76
CA VAL A 60 -4.03 -2.03 9.18
C VAL A 60 -4.92 -2.19 7.95
N ARG A 61 -4.43 -2.86 6.91
CA ARG A 61 -5.20 -3.19 5.70
C ARG A 61 -5.46 -4.69 5.64
N ALA A 62 -6.74 -5.06 5.54
CA ALA A 62 -7.20 -6.43 5.37
C ALA A 62 -7.40 -6.70 3.87
N ALA A 63 -6.38 -7.21 3.19
CA ALA A 63 -6.35 -7.49 1.76
C ALA A 63 -7.13 -8.78 1.45
N MET A 64 -8.46 -8.66 1.32
CA MET A 64 -9.32 -9.82 1.05
C MET A 64 -9.29 -10.21 -0.41
N GLY A 65 -8.57 -11.28 -0.75
CA GLY A 65 -8.53 -11.80 -2.12
C GLY A 65 -9.89 -12.26 -2.62
N VAL A 66 -10.23 -11.91 -3.86
CA VAL A 66 -11.58 -12.10 -4.40
C VAL A 66 -11.67 -13.32 -5.30
N LYS A 67 -11.10 -13.27 -6.51
CA LYS A 67 -11.30 -14.28 -7.55
C LYS A 67 -10.24 -15.39 -7.57
N GLU A 68 -9.07 -15.11 -7.05
CA GLU A 68 -7.96 -16.05 -7.04
C GLU A 68 -8.29 -17.24 -6.14
N ARG A 69 -7.68 -18.38 -6.43
CA ARG A 69 -7.93 -19.63 -5.69
C ARG A 69 -7.89 -19.43 -4.18
N GLY A 70 -8.91 -19.94 -3.49
CA GLY A 70 -9.07 -19.82 -2.04
C GLY A 70 -9.57 -18.44 -1.58
N GLY A 71 -9.92 -17.54 -2.52
CA GLY A 71 -10.46 -16.22 -2.25
C GLY A 71 -11.95 -16.19 -1.94
N TYR A 72 -12.49 -14.99 -1.86
CA TYR A 72 -13.89 -14.75 -1.47
C TYR A 72 -14.91 -15.46 -2.34
N LEU A 73 -14.72 -15.55 -3.66
CA LEU A 73 -15.70 -16.19 -4.56
C LEU A 73 -15.78 -17.71 -4.34
N GLU A 74 -14.70 -18.36 -3.92
CA GLU A 74 -14.69 -19.78 -3.59
C GLU A 74 -15.10 -20.05 -2.14
N ASP A 75 -14.68 -19.20 -1.20
CA ASP A 75 -14.99 -19.32 0.22
C ASP A 75 -15.40 -17.95 0.82
N PRO A 76 -16.62 -17.48 0.55
CA PRO A 76 -17.08 -16.20 1.08
C PRO A 76 -17.21 -16.18 2.60
N VAL A 77 -17.52 -17.31 3.23
CA VAL A 77 -17.69 -17.40 4.68
C VAL A 77 -16.33 -17.27 5.38
N GLY A 78 -15.35 -18.09 4.96
CA GLY A 78 -14.02 -18.10 5.56
C GLY A 78 -13.27 -16.78 5.34
N ASN A 79 -13.29 -16.21 4.12
CA ASN A 79 -12.61 -14.94 3.87
C ASN A 79 -13.27 -13.77 4.61
N LYS A 80 -14.61 -13.71 4.70
CA LYS A 80 -15.28 -12.72 5.56
C LYS A 80 -14.92 -12.89 7.04
N ALA A 81 -14.84 -14.12 7.54
CA ALA A 81 -14.47 -14.35 8.93
C ALA A 81 -13.07 -13.83 9.25
N LYS A 82 -12.10 -13.98 8.34
CA LYS A 82 -10.74 -13.42 8.45
C LYS A 82 -10.78 -11.89 8.49
N VAL A 83 -11.47 -11.25 7.55
CA VAL A 83 -11.64 -9.78 7.54
C VAL A 83 -12.25 -9.30 8.84
N LYS A 84 -13.32 -9.93 9.31
CA LYS A 84 -13.97 -9.58 10.58
C LYS A 84 -13.03 -9.70 11.77
N ALA A 85 -12.21 -10.75 11.84
CA ALA A 85 -11.23 -10.91 12.91
C ALA A 85 -10.22 -9.74 12.94
N VAL A 86 -9.79 -9.26 11.77
CA VAL A 86 -8.90 -8.09 11.65
C VAL A 86 -9.63 -6.80 12.06
N VAL A 87 -10.86 -6.60 11.57
CA VAL A 87 -11.67 -5.39 11.88
C VAL A 87 -11.96 -5.30 13.37
N ASP A 88 -12.44 -6.40 13.98
CA ASP A 88 -12.75 -6.44 15.42
C ASP A 88 -11.49 -6.17 16.27
N ALA A 89 -10.34 -6.75 15.87
CA ALA A 89 -9.07 -6.52 16.55
C ALA A 89 -8.56 -5.08 16.36
N ALA A 90 -8.71 -4.48 15.19
CA ALA A 90 -8.32 -3.10 14.93
C ALA A 90 -9.14 -2.12 15.77
N ILE A 91 -10.46 -2.31 15.84
CA ILE A 91 -11.35 -1.52 16.70
C ILE A 91 -10.92 -1.65 18.18
N ALA A 92 -10.67 -2.88 18.66
CA ALA A 92 -10.27 -3.14 20.02
C ALA A 92 -8.91 -2.51 20.39
N ASN A 93 -8.01 -2.34 19.41
CA ASN A 93 -6.69 -1.72 19.59
C ASN A 93 -6.66 -0.24 19.18
N ASP A 94 -7.81 0.38 18.94
CA ASP A 94 -7.94 1.76 18.49
C ASP A 94 -7.05 2.07 17.27
N MET A 95 -7.19 1.27 16.20
CA MET A 95 -6.53 1.43 14.91
C MET A 95 -7.56 1.69 13.80
N TYR A 96 -7.20 2.46 12.79
CA TYR A 96 -7.98 2.45 11.54
C TYR A 96 -7.80 1.12 10.82
N VAL A 97 -8.82 0.69 10.09
CA VAL A 97 -8.77 -0.55 9.31
C VAL A 97 -9.33 -0.34 7.92
N ILE A 98 -8.55 -0.70 6.91
CA ILE A 98 -8.96 -0.74 5.52
C ILE A 98 -9.55 -2.12 5.24
N ILE A 99 -10.82 -2.15 4.84
CA ILE A 99 -11.49 -3.35 4.31
C ILE A 99 -11.33 -3.29 2.80
N ASP A 100 -10.44 -4.12 2.26
CA ASP A 100 -10.03 -4.07 0.87
C ASP A 100 -10.62 -5.22 0.05
N TRP A 101 -11.28 -4.87 -1.05
CA TRP A 101 -11.71 -5.77 -2.13
C TRP A 101 -10.53 -6.02 -3.06
N HIS A 102 -9.68 -6.98 -2.66
CA HIS A 102 -8.36 -7.18 -3.23
C HIS A 102 -8.42 -8.01 -4.52
N THR A 103 -8.55 -7.33 -5.64
CA THR A 103 -8.57 -7.93 -6.99
C THR A 103 -8.12 -6.92 -8.04
N HIS A 104 -7.77 -7.45 -9.24
CA HIS A 104 -7.43 -6.64 -10.41
C HIS A 104 -8.60 -6.47 -11.41
N ASN A 105 -9.77 -7.06 -11.12
CA ASN A 105 -10.93 -7.09 -12.01
C ASN A 105 -12.23 -6.92 -11.19
N ALA A 106 -12.31 -5.90 -10.35
CA ALA A 106 -13.47 -5.70 -9.47
C ALA A 106 -14.76 -5.41 -10.27
N GLU A 107 -14.65 -4.79 -11.45
CA GLU A 107 -15.77 -4.51 -12.35
C GLU A 107 -16.54 -5.77 -12.77
N ASP A 108 -15.86 -6.91 -12.89
CA ASP A 108 -16.46 -8.20 -13.25
C ASP A 108 -17.32 -8.77 -12.11
N TYR A 109 -17.05 -8.35 -10.87
CA TYR A 109 -17.68 -8.86 -9.63
C TYR A 109 -18.41 -7.76 -8.86
N ARG A 110 -18.98 -6.79 -9.62
CA ARG A 110 -19.67 -5.62 -9.03
C ARG A 110 -20.81 -6.00 -8.09
N SER A 111 -21.59 -7.02 -8.44
CA SER A 111 -22.74 -7.47 -7.62
C SER A 111 -22.27 -8.05 -6.28
N GLU A 112 -21.19 -8.83 -6.30
CA GLU A 112 -20.57 -9.45 -5.13
C GLU A 112 -19.91 -8.40 -4.25
N ALA A 113 -19.22 -7.42 -4.85
CA ALA A 113 -18.65 -6.28 -4.15
C ALA A 113 -19.73 -5.46 -3.42
N ILE A 114 -20.84 -5.14 -4.10
CA ILE A 114 -21.98 -4.46 -3.50
C ILE A 114 -22.56 -5.24 -2.32
N ALA A 115 -22.75 -6.55 -2.47
CA ALA A 115 -23.26 -7.41 -1.41
C ALA A 115 -22.33 -7.44 -0.20
N PHE A 116 -21.02 -7.62 -0.43
CA PHE A 116 -20.01 -7.62 0.60
C PHE A 116 -19.92 -6.29 1.36
N PHE A 117 -19.77 -5.19 0.65
CA PHE A 117 -19.65 -3.88 1.31
C PHE A 117 -20.92 -3.44 2.02
N ARG A 118 -22.11 -3.80 1.53
CA ARG A 118 -23.37 -3.57 2.28
C ARG A 118 -23.39 -4.36 3.60
N GLU A 119 -22.88 -5.58 3.61
CA GLU A 119 -22.75 -6.37 4.83
C GLU A 119 -21.77 -5.72 5.80
N MET A 120 -20.57 -5.33 5.33
CA MET A 120 -19.56 -4.66 6.15
C MET A 120 -20.07 -3.32 6.69
N ALA A 121 -20.75 -2.52 5.88
CA ALA A 121 -21.34 -1.25 6.31
C ALA A 121 -22.43 -1.43 7.39
N ARG A 122 -23.29 -2.45 7.27
CA ARG A 122 -24.28 -2.76 8.32
C ARG A 122 -23.65 -3.16 9.64
N MET A 123 -22.55 -3.90 9.58
CA MET A 123 -21.88 -4.39 10.79
C MET A 123 -21.03 -3.32 11.45
N TYR A 124 -20.30 -2.55 10.68
CA TYR A 124 -19.20 -1.73 11.15
C TYR A 124 -19.32 -0.24 10.86
N GLY A 125 -20.28 0.20 10.03
CA GLY A 125 -20.39 1.59 9.57
C GLY A 125 -20.53 2.64 10.68
N LYS A 126 -20.95 2.24 11.88
CA LYS A 126 -21.01 3.13 13.05
C LYS A 126 -19.65 3.42 13.72
N TYR A 127 -18.61 2.69 13.33
CA TYR A 127 -17.27 2.86 13.92
C TYR A 127 -16.42 3.77 13.04
N PRO A 128 -15.84 4.84 13.59
CA PRO A 128 -14.99 5.75 12.82
C PRO A 128 -13.63 5.17 12.43
N HIS A 129 -13.37 3.92 12.81
CA HIS A 129 -12.16 3.17 12.49
C HIS A 129 -12.15 2.65 11.05
N ILE A 130 -13.32 2.59 10.39
CA ILE A 130 -13.52 1.87 9.13
C ILE A 130 -13.16 2.74 7.95
N ILE A 131 -12.43 2.12 7.02
CA ILE A 131 -12.12 2.64 5.69
C ILE A 131 -12.47 1.54 4.69
N TYR A 132 -13.20 1.88 3.63
CA TYR A 132 -13.54 0.94 2.57
C TYR A 132 -12.63 1.18 1.37
N GLU A 133 -11.86 0.19 0.94
CA GLU A 133 -11.14 0.20 -0.32
C GLU A 133 -11.87 -0.71 -1.30
N ILE A 134 -12.57 -0.10 -2.25
CA ILE A 134 -13.55 -0.81 -3.07
C ILE A 134 -12.95 -1.45 -4.33
N TYR A 135 -11.67 -1.17 -4.63
CA TYR A 135 -10.94 -1.75 -5.74
C TYR A 135 -9.44 -1.61 -5.49
N ASN A 136 -8.72 -2.73 -5.36
CA ASN A 136 -7.28 -2.73 -5.09
C ASN A 136 -6.46 -2.14 -6.25
N GLU A 137 -6.42 -2.84 -7.38
CA GLU A 137 -5.55 -2.47 -8.50
C GLU A 137 -6.22 -2.70 -9.86
N PRO A 138 -6.99 -1.72 -10.34
CA PRO A 138 -7.52 -1.77 -11.70
C PRO A 138 -6.41 -1.92 -12.74
N LEU A 139 -6.61 -2.78 -13.72
CA LEU A 139 -5.66 -2.95 -14.83
C LEU A 139 -5.64 -1.72 -15.75
N ARG A 140 -5.20 -1.89 -17.00
CA ARG A 140 -5.23 -0.85 -18.04
C ARG A 140 -6.63 -0.72 -18.63
N ILE A 141 -7.57 -0.26 -17.83
CA ILE A 141 -8.97 -0.06 -18.21
C ILE A 141 -9.35 1.40 -18.01
N SER A 142 -10.39 1.84 -18.72
CA SER A 142 -10.83 3.23 -18.70
C SER A 142 -11.33 3.67 -17.32
N TRP A 143 -10.81 4.79 -16.83
CA TRP A 143 -11.31 5.42 -15.63
C TRP A 143 -12.79 5.82 -15.79
N SER A 144 -13.10 6.70 -16.73
CA SER A 144 -14.45 7.25 -16.90
C SER A 144 -15.47 6.23 -17.44
N GLY A 145 -15.01 5.25 -18.26
CA GLY A 145 -15.88 4.26 -18.88
C GLY A 145 -16.15 3.02 -18.06
N VAL A 146 -15.26 2.65 -17.12
CA VAL A 146 -15.32 1.37 -16.39
C VAL A 146 -15.16 1.57 -14.88
N ILE A 147 -14.03 2.11 -14.43
CA ILE A 147 -13.70 2.16 -12.99
C ILE A 147 -14.66 3.10 -12.26
N LYS A 148 -14.85 4.34 -12.74
CA LYS A 148 -15.72 5.31 -12.10
C LYS A 148 -17.19 4.84 -12.03
N PRO A 149 -17.82 4.29 -13.07
CA PRO A 149 -19.17 3.72 -12.98
C PRO A 149 -19.27 2.54 -12.00
N TYR A 150 -18.25 1.67 -11.94
CA TYR A 150 -18.17 0.61 -10.94
C TYR A 150 -18.15 1.23 -9.53
N ALA A 151 -17.21 2.16 -9.31
CA ALA A 151 -17.03 2.82 -8.02
C ALA A 151 -18.28 3.52 -7.54
N GLU A 152 -18.93 4.32 -8.39
CA GLU A 152 -20.18 5.03 -8.04
C GLU A 152 -21.30 4.07 -7.62
N ALA A 153 -21.41 2.91 -8.27
CA ALA A 153 -22.40 1.90 -7.90
C ALA A 153 -22.12 1.28 -6.51
N VAL A 154 -20.85 0.95 -6.22
CA VAL A 154 -20.47 0.40 -4.92
C VAL A 154 -20.56 1.45 -3.82
N ILE A 155 -20.08 2.67 -4.07
CA ILE A 155 -20.18 3.81 -3.14
C ILE A 155 -21.62 4.09 -2.79
N GLY A 156 -22.52 4.16 -3.78
CA GLY A 156 -23.94 4.37 -3.55
C GLY A 156 -24.57 3.31 -2.63
N ALA A 157 -24.14 2.05 -2.79
CA ALA A 157 -24.59 0.95 -1.94
C ALA A 157 -24.06 1.06 -0.49
N ILE A 158 -22.82 1.52 -0.30
CA ILE A 158 -22.26 1.80 1.03
C ILE A 158 -22.97 2.99 1.66
N ARG A 159 -23.08 4.11 0.94
CA ARG A 159 -23.64 5.38 1.44
C ARG A 159 -25.11 5.29 1.83
N ALA A 160 -25.86 4.34 1.29
CA ALA A 160 -27.23 4.03 1.75
C ALA A 160 -27.28 3.47 3.19
N ILE A 161 -26.14 3.08 3.77
CA ILE A 161 -26.02 2.44 5.09
C ILE A 161 -25.07 3.23 5.99
N ASP A 162 -23.89 3.55 5.47
CA ASP A 162 -22.83 4.31 6.11
C ASP A 162 -22.57 5.60 5.33
N PRO A 163 -23.10 6.74 5.79
CA PRO A 163 -22.99 8.01 5.07
C PRO A 163 -21.60 8.64 5.17
N ASP A 164 -20.78 8.28 6.17
CA ASP A 164 -19.69 9.13 6.63
C ASP A 164 -18.28 8.54 6.46
N ASN A 165 -18.07 7.23 6.66
CA ASN A 165 -16.73 6.66 6.66
C ASN A 165 -16.02 6.82 5.32
N LEU A 166 -14.69 6.93 5.38
CA LEU A 166 -13.83 7.14 4.20
C LEU A 166 -13.94 5.96 3.22
N ILE A 167 -14.10 6.27 1.95
CA ILE A 167 -14.03 5.28 0.86
C ILE A 167 -12.84 5.63 -0.01
N ILE A 168 -12.04 4.61 -0.36
CA ILE A 168 -10.87 4.72 -1.22
C ILE A 168 -11.15 3.96 -2.51
N VAL A 169 -10.81 4.57 -3.64
CA VAL A 169 -11.09 4.04 -4.98
C VAL A 169 -9.80 3.78 -5.71
N GLY A 170 -9.61 2.55 -6.19
CA GLY A 170 -8.49 2.18 -7.05
C GLY A 170 -8.45 3.00 -8.34
N THR A 171 -7.27 3.34 -8.81
CA THR A 171 -7.06 4.12 -10.03
C THR A 171 -6.49 3.26 -11.16
N PRO A 172 -6.57 3.67 -12.44
CA PRO A 172 -6.10 2.86 -13.55
C PRO A 172 -4.62 2.51 -13.42
N TYR A 173 -4.24 1.42 -14.10
CA TYR A 173 -2.84 1.02 -14.21
C TYR A 173 -2.22 0.64 -12.87
N TRP A 174 -2.82 -0.37 -12.19
CA TRP A 174 -2.39 -0.86 -10.87
C TRP A 174 -2.31 0.26 -9.83
N SER A 175 -3.34 1.08 -9.78
CA SER A 175 -3.44 2.22 -8.87
C SER A 175 -2.27 3.21 -8.96
N GLN A 176 -1.76 3.43 -10.19
CA GLN A 176 -0.67 4.38 -10.48
C GLN A 176 -1.16 5.65 -11.19
N ASN A 177 -2.21 5.57 -12.02
CA ASN A 177 -2.67 6.72 -12.82
C ASN A 177 -3.65 7.61 -12.03
N VAL A 178 -3.22 8.06 -10.86
CA VAL A 178 -4.00 8.98 -10.01
C VAL A 178 -4.25 10.34 -10.69
N ASP A 179 -3.35 10.76 -11.56
CA ASP A 179 -3.48 11.97 -12.35
C ASP A 179 -4.63 11.87 -13.37
N GLU A 180 -4.88 10.69 -13.93
CA GLU A 180 -6.03 10.44 -14.83
C GLU A 180 -7.35 10.56 -14.04
N ALA A 181 -7.46 9.86 -12.91
CA ALA A 181 -8.64 9.93 -12.05
C ALA A 181 -8.91 11.35 -11.52
N SER A 182 -7.85 12.11 -11.23
CA SER A 182 -7.96 13.48 -10.72
C SER A 182 -8.52 14.51 -11.71
N ARG A 183 -8.45 14.22 -13.02
CA ARG A 183 -9.04 15.09 -14.06
C ARG A 183 -10.56 14.91 -14.20
N ASP A 184 -11.09 13.79 -13.73
CA ASP A 184 -12.54 13.47 -13.73
C ASP A 184 -12.94 12.79 -12.42
N PRO A 185 -12.81 13.47 -11.26
CA PRO A 185 -13.03 12.86 -9.97
C PRO A 185 -14.50 12.49 -9.74
N ILE A 186 -14.74 11.61 -8.77
CA ILE A 186 -16.10 11.28 -8.29
C ILE A 186 -16.58 12.46 -7.45
N THR A 187 -17.62 13.16 -7.94
CA THR A 187 -18.20 14.34 -7.27
C THR A 187 -19.58 14.08 -6.69
N ALA A 188 -20.21 12.96 -7.04
CA ALA A 188 -21.54 12.59 -6.58
C ALA A 188 -21.60 12.23 -5.08
N TYR A 189 -20.46 11.94 -4.48
CA TYR A 189 -20.33 11.49 -3.09
C TYR A 189 -19.22 12.23 -2.36
N LYS A 190 -19.34 12.31 -1.02
CA LYS A 190 -18.32 12.91 -0.15
C LYS A 190 -17.42 11.85 0.47
N ASN A 191 -16.31 12.30 1.06
CA ASN A 191 -15.33 11.46 1.74
C ASN A 191 -14.77 10.34 0.86
N ILE A 192 -14.32 10.71 -0.32
CA ILE A 192 -13.67 9.83 -1.29
C ILE A 192 -12.20 10.21 -1.40
N ALA A 193 -11.31 9.23 -1.27
CA ALA A 193 -9.90 9.34 -1.59
C ALA A 193 -9.53 8.37 -2.72
N TYR A 194 -8.35 8.55 -3.32
CA TYR A 194 -7.89 7.76 -4.46
C TYR A 194 -6.64 6.98 -4.09
N THR A 195 -6.65 5.71 -4.47
CA THR A 195 -5.53 4.81 -4.21
C THR A 195 -4.34 5.16 -5.09
N LEU A 196 -3.17 5.28 -4.45
CA LEU A 196 -1.86 5.29 -5.11
C LEU A 196 -1.05 4.11 -4.60
N HIS A 197 -0.56 3.26 -5.51
CA HIS A 197 0.37 2.18 -5.19
C HIS A 197 1.74 2.45 -5.80
N PHE A 198 2.80 2.11 -5.05
CA PHE A 198 4.16 2.19 -5.57
C PHE A 198 5.07 1.11 -4.97
N TYR A 199 6.09 0.77 -5.73
CA TYR A 199 7.21 -0.07 -5.29
C TYR A 199 8.50 0.70 -5.60
N ALA A 200 9.25 1.05 -4.57
CA ALA A 200 10.36 2.01 -4.65
C ALA A 200 11.53 1.52 -5.52
N GLY A 201 11.67 0.22 -5.72
CA GLY A 201 12.65 -0.34 -6.66
C GLY A 201 12.37 0.06 -8.11
N THR A 202 11.09 0.19 -8.47
CA THR A 202 10.63 0.47 -9.84
C THR A 202 10.10 1.89 -10.00
N HIS A 203 9.20 2.32 -9.10
CA HIS A 203 8.45 3.56 -9.22
C HIS A 203 9.19 4.71 -8.55
N LYS A 204 9.58 5.68 -9.37
CA LYS A 204 10.45 6.80 -8.95
C LYS A 204 9.78 8.14 -9.21
N GLN A 205 10.57 9.14 -9.64
CA GLN A 205 10.11 10.53 -9.78
C GLN A 205 8.89 10.66 -10.71
N SER A 206 8.85 9.96 -11.82
CA SER A 206 7.72 10.06 -12.77
C SER A 206 6.37 9.71 -12.14
N LEU A 207 6.32 8.72 -11.22
CA LEU A 207 5.08 8.40 -10.51
C LEU A 207 4.81 9.42 -9.38
N ARG A 208 5.84 9.95 -8.73
CA ARG A 208 5.68 11.06 -7.78
C ARG A 208 5.12 12.32 -8.47
N ASP A 209 5.49 12.58 -9.72
CA ASP A 209 4.95 13.71 -10.51
C ASP A 209 3.46 13.53 -10.82
N LYS A 210 3.02 12.30 -11.11
CA LYS A 210 1.58 11.99 -11.22
C LYS A 210 0.84 12.20 -9.90
N ALA A 211 1.44 11.77 -8.78
CA ALA A 211 0.87 12.02 -7.45
C ALA A 211 0.75 13.53 -7.17
N GLN A 212 1.77 14.32 -7.50
CA GLN A 212 1.73 15.77 -7.34
C GLN A 212 0.65 16.39 -8.22
N THR A 213 0.52 15.96 -9.49
CA THR A 213 -0.56 16.42 -10.38
C THR A 213 -1.94 16.16 -9.80
N ALA A 214 -2.17 14.99 -9.20
CA ALA A 214 -3.44 14.68 -8.55
C ALA A 214 -3.71 15.57 -7.33
N LEU A 215 -2.69 15.83 -6.52
CA LEU A 215 -2.79 16.73 -5.38
C LEU A 215 -3.10 18.17 -5.82
N ASP A 216 -2.46 18.63 -6.90
CA ASP A 216 -2.68 19.96 -7.48
C ASP A 216 -4.09 20.10 -8.08
N ASN A 217 -4.65 19.00 -8.57
CA ASN A 217 -6.06 18.89 -8.99
C ASN A 217 -7.04 18.75 -7.81
N ASN A 218 -6.54 18.93 -6.57
CA ASN A 218 -7.34 18.98 -5.36
C ASN A 218 -8.07 17.67 -5.02
N VAL A 219 -7.48 16.50 -5.31
CA VAL A 219 -8.00 15.20 -4.87
C VAL A 219 -7.11 14.60 -3.77
N ALA A 220 -7.75 13.98 -2.78
CA ALA A 220 -7.05 13.31 -1.69
C ALA A 220 -6.51 11.96 -2.13
N LEU A 221 -5.23 11.70 -1.86
CA LEU A 221 -4.57 10.42 -2.10
C LEU A 221 -4.45 9.62 -0.81
N PHE A 222 -4.47 8.29 -0.96
CA PHE A 222 -4.14 7.34 0.08
C PHE A 222 -3.23 6.24 -0.50
N VAL A 223 -2.07 6.01 0.09
CA VAL A 223 -1.16 4.95 -0.33
C VAL A 223 -1.54 3.68 0.42
N THR A 224 -2.51 2.95 -0.10
CA THR A 224 -3.03 1.74 0.56
C THR A 224 -2.08 0.55 0.43
N GLU A 225 -1.11 0.63 -0.51
CA GLU A 225 -0.08 -0.36 -0.70
C GLU A 225 1.23 0.27 -1.18
N TRP A 226 2.34 -0.05 -0.52
CA TRP A 226 3.67 0.30 -1.00
C TRP A 226 4.72 -0.74 -0.61
N GLY A 227 5.69 -0.94 -1.50
CA GLY A 227 6.85 -1.81 -1.28
C GLY A 227 8.18 -1.07 -1.41
N SER A 228 9.20 -1.56 -0.71
CA SER A 228 10.59 -1.04 -0.79
C SER A 228 11.44 -1.72 -1.87
N VAL A 229 10.91 -2.75 -2.52
CA VAL A 229 11.53 -3.58 -3.55
C VAL A 229 11.00 -3.22 -4.95
N ASP A 230 11.26 -4.03 -5.98
CA ASP A 230 10.68 -3.80 -7.28
C ASP A 230 9.20 -4.20 -7.35
N CYS A 231 8.52 -3.83 -8.43
CA CYS A 231 7.07 -4.00 -8.58
C CYS A 231 6.63 -5.46 -8.79
N SER A 232 7.55 -6.40 -8.91
CA SER A 232 7.24 -7.84 -8.87
C SER A 232 6.94 -8.32 -7.46
N GLY A 233 7.18 -7.49 -6.44
CA GLY A 233 7.14 -7.86 -5.03
C GLY A 233 8.42 -8.53 -4.55
N ASP A 234 9.46 -8.60 -5.39
CA ASP A 234 10.73 -9.24 -5.08
C ASP A 234 11.92 -8.31 -5.37
N GLY A 235 13.13 -8.80 -5.18
CA GLY A 235 14.35 -8.03 -5.39
C GLY A 235 14.88 -7.33 -4.14
N ALA A 236 15.90 -6.49 -4.34
CA ALA A 236 16.56 -5.79 -3.27
C ALA A 236 15.77 -4.56 -2.80
N VAL A 237 15.89 -4.24 -1.50
CA VAL A 237 15.33 -3.02 -0.93
C VAL A 237 16.03 -1.79 -1.51
N ASN A 238 15.25 -0.84 -2.02
CA ASN A 238 15.73 0.48 -2.41
C ASN A 238 15.37 1.51 -1.31
N ALA A 239 16.22 1.59 -0.29
CA ALA A 239 15.98 2.46 0.85
C ALA A 239 15.91 3.94 0.45
N ALA A 240 16.79 4.40 -0.43
CA ALA A 240 16.85 5.81 -0.85
C ALA A 240 15.54 6.25 -1.52
N GLU A 241 15.03 5.47 -2.46
CA GLU A 241 13.75 5.76 -3.12
C GLU A 241 12.56 5.59 -2.16
N THR A 242 12.62 4.62 -1.25
CA THR A 242 11.59 4.47 -0.21
C THR A 242 11.49 5.73 0.64
N TRP A 243 12.62 6.31 1.08
CA TRP A 243 12.62 7.56 1.84
C TRP A 243 12.16 8.76 1.01
N ALA A 244 12.45 8.81 -0.30
CA ALA A 244 11.91 9.84 -1.18
C ALA A 244 10.37 9.80 -1.22
N TRP A 245 9.78 8.61 -1.28
CA TRP A 245 8.33 8.41 -1.18
C TRP A 245 7.78 8.77 0.20
N VAL A 246 8.45 8.38 1.28
CA VAL A 246 8.07 8.73 2.66
C VAL A 246 8.04 10.25 2.83
N ASN A 247 9.03 10.96 2.28
CA ASN A 247 9.07 12.42 2.31
C ASN A 247 7.88 13.05 1.58
N LEU A 248 7.55 12.57 0.38
CA LEU A 248 6.37 13.03 -0.35
C LEU A 248 5.09 12.81 0.46
N MET A 249 4.93 11.60 1.03
CA MET A 249 3.75 11.26 1.82
C MET A 249 3.64 12.12 3.10
N LYS A 250 4.73 12.30 3.84
CA LYS A 250 4.74 13.14 5.06
C LYS A 250 4.45 14.60 4.73
N THR A 251 5.10 15.17 3.71
CA THR A 251 4.89 16.57 3.29
C THR A 251 3.44 16.84 2.90
N ASN A 252 2.80 15.89 2.25
CA ASN A 252 1.44 16.02 1.77
C ASN A 252 0.38 15.40 2.71
N GLY A 253 0.77 14.87 3.88
CA GLY A 253 -0.16 14.27 4.84
C GLY A 253 -0.90 13.06 4.28
N ILE A 254 -0.23 12.26 3.44
CA ILE A 254 -0.80 11.05 2.82
C ILE A 254 -0.60 9.86 3.75
N SER A 255 -1.68 9.21 4.14
CA SER A 255 -1.65 7.98 4.93
C SER A 255 -1.20 6.79 4.09
N ASN A 256 -0.63 5.76 4.74
CA ASN A 256 -0.03 4.66 4.01
C ASN A 256 -0.05 3.31 4.74
N ALA A 257 -0.01 2.21 3.96
CA ALA A 257 0.15 0.84 4.44
C ALA A 257 1.25 0.12 3.65
N ASN A 258 2.24 -0.44 4.36
CA ASN A 258 3.32 -1.21 3.74
C ASN A 258 2.83 -2.59 3.28
N TRP A 259 3.21 -2.99 2.08
CA TRP A 259 3.04 -4.33 1.54
C TRP A 259 4.32 -5.16 1.74
N ALA A 260 4.31 -6.31 2.45
CA ALA A 260 3.17 -6.80 3.19
C ALA A 260 3.63 -7.56 4.44
N LEU A 261 2.77 -7.62 5.43
CA LEU A 261 2.99 -8.48 6.58
C LEU A 261 2.71 -9.93 6.18
N ASN A 262 3.77 -10.64 5.88
CA ASN A 262 3.81 -12.07 5.61
C ASN A 262 5.24 -12.60 5.81
N ASP A 263 5.44 -13.91 5.68
CA ASP A 263 6.72 -14.59 5.79
C ASP A 263 7.05 -15.42 4.53
N LYS A 264 6.55 -15.04 3.37
CA LYS A 264 6.93 -15.66 2.10
C LYS A 264 8.41 -15.41 1.80
N ARG A 265 8.99 -16.27 0.98
CA ARG A 265 10.36 -16.10 0.46
C ARG A 265 10.35 -15.14 -0.72
N GLU A 266 10.11 -13.86 -0.46
CA GLU A 266 10.12 -12.77 -1.45
C GLU A 266 10.60 -11.47 -0.79
N GLY A 267 11.10 -10.53 -1.59
CA GLY A 267 11.71 -9.30 -1.09
C GLY A 267 10.76 -8.37 -0.35
N ALA A 268 9.47 -8.34 -0.71
CA ALA A 268 8.45 -7.51 -0.06
C ALA A 268 7.96 -8.06 1.28
N SER A 269 8.25 -9.33 1.59
CA SER A 269 7.85 -9.92 2.87
C SER A 269 8.47 -9.18 4.05
N ALA A 270 7.66 -8.79 5.01
CA ALA A 270 8.15 -8.10 6.21
C ALA A 270 8.82 -9.06 7.20
N LEU A 271 8.46 -10.34 7.17
CA LEU A 271 8.94 -11.34 8.12
C LEU A 271 9.75 -12.42 7.43
N SER A 272 10.75 -12.94 8.13
CA SER A 272 11.52 -14.10 7.70
C SER A 272 10.64 -15.34 7.67
N PHE A 273 10.94 -16.25 6.72
CA PHE A 273 10.18 -17.48 6.55
C PHE A 273 10.09 -18.29 7.86
N GLY A 274 8.88 -18.77 8.18
CA GLY A 274 8.59 -19.51 9.39
C GLY A 274 8.21 -18.64 10.60
N ALA A 275 8.05 -17.34 10.43
CA ALA A 275 7.61 -16.45 11.48
C ALA A 275 6.23 -16.84 12.04
N SER A 276 6.04 -16.61 13.34
CA SER A 276 4.77 -16.85 14.02
C SER A 276 3.64 -16.02 13.41
N GLY A 277 2.46 -16.61 13.22
CA GLY A 277 1.24 -15.87 12.86
C GLY A 277 0.62 -15.06 14.02
N ASN A 278 1.22 -15.09 15.21
CA ASN A 278 0.64 -14.49 16.42
C ASN A 278 1.44 -13.31 16.98
N GLY A 279 2.29 -12.67 16.18
CA GLY A 279 3.15 -11.61 16.68
C GLY A 279 4.38 -12.14 17.42
N GLY A 280 5.02 -11.29 18.22
CA GLY A 280 6.20 -11.65 19.01
C GLY A 280 7.50 -11.57 18.22
N TRP A 281 7.51 -10.92 17.05
CA TRP A 281 8.68 -10.89 16.17
C TRP A 281 9.75 -9.94 16.70
N GLY A 282 10.94 -10.50 16.99
CA GLY A 282 12.15 -9.74 17.25
C GLY A 282 12.81 -9.26 15.95
N SER A 283 13.90 -8.50 16.08
CA SER A 283 14.63 -7.97 14.92
C SER A 283 15.20 -9.06 14.01
N GLU A 284 15.52 -10.20 14.55
CA GLU A 284 16.05 -11.37 13.83
C GLU A 284 14.99 -12.08 12.95
N GLN A 285 13.71 -11.80 13.21
CA GLN A 285 12.61 -12.34 12.43
C GLN A 285 12.11 -11.37 11.35
N LEU A 286 12.68 -10.18 11.29
CA LEU A 286 12.38 -9.22 10.23
C LEU A 286 13.30 -9.46 9.02
N THR A 287 12.74 -9.28 7.83
CA THR A 287 13.55 -9.11 6.62
C THR A 287 14.13 -7.71 6.56
N VAL A 288 14.99 -7.42 5.58
CA VAL A 288 15.49 -6.05 5.33
C VAL A 288 14.31 -5.10 5.02
N SER A 289 13.34 -5.57 4.24
CA SER A 289 12.11 -4.81 3.93
C SER A 289 11.27 -4.57 5.19
N GLY A 290 11.10 -5.60 6.02
CA GLY A 290 10.35 -5.50 7.27
C GLY A 290 10.99 -4.59 8.31
N ALA A 291 12.31 -4.61 8.42
CA ALA A 291 13.05 -3.71 9.31
C ALA A 291 12.85 -2.23 8.91
N LEU A 292 13.00 -1.94 7.61
CA LEU A 292 12.75 -0.60 7.06
C LEU A 292 11.28 -0.17 7.24
N ALA A 293 10.33 -1.06 6.94
CA ALA A 293 8.90 -0.78 7.11
C ALA A 293 8.56 -0.48 8.58
N ARG A 294 9.08 -1.28 9.52
CA ARG A 294 8.87 -1.06 10.95
C ARG A 294 9.46 0.27 11.43
N GLU A 295 10.63 0.65 10.93
CA GLU A 295 11.25 1.95 11.21
C GLU A 295 10.35 3.09 10.74
N ILE A 296 9.87 3.05 9.49
CA ILE A 296 9.00 4.06 8.89
C ILE A 296 7.70 4.17 9.69
N VAL A 297 7.04 3.05 9.97
CA VAL A 297 5.76 3.03 10.70
C VAL A 297 5.93 3.60 12.11
N ARG A 298 6.95 3.19 12.85
CA ARG A 298 7.24 3.67 14.21
C ARG A 298 7.55 5.16 14.27
N SER A 299 8.20 5.69 13.26
CA SER A 299 8.60 7.11 13.19
C SER A 299 7.53 8.01 12.57
N TRP A 300 6.35 7.48 12.22
CA TRP A 300 5.38 8.25 11.44
C TRP A 300 4.81 9.45 12.19
N GLY A 301 4.40 9.27 13.42
CA GLY A 301 3.80 10.32 14.26
C GLY A 301 4.78 11.16 15.07
N GLY A 302 6.09 10.93 14.93
CA GLY A 302 7.13 11.68 15.65
C GLY A 302 7.75 12.79 14.79
N ASP A 303 8.27 13.82 15.45
CA ASP A 303 9.04 14.91 14.83
C ASP A 303 10.44 14.49 14.33
N THR A 304 10.73 13.21 14.20
CA THR A 304 11.99 12.74 13.68
C THR A 304 12.05 13.00 12.18
N PRO A 305 12.94 13.89 11.73
CA PRO A 305 13.20 14.03 10.30
C PRO A 305 13.68 12.66 9.77
N PRO A 306 13.37 12.32 8.51
CA PRO A 306 13.91 11.11 7.90
C PRO A 306 15.44 11.14 8.02
N PRO A 307 16.08 9.97 8.22
CA PRO A 307 17.53 9.92 8.18
C PRO A 307 18.00 10.56 6.86
N PRO A 308 19.10 11.33 6.88
CA PRO A 308 19.63 11.91 5.66
C PRO A 308 19.86 10.76 4.67
N PRO A 309 19.60 10.98 3.37
CA PRO A 309 19.90 9.99 2.36
C PRO A 309 21.34 9.53 2.55
N PRO A 310 21.64 8.23 2.41
CA PRO A 310 23.01 7.75 2.54
C PRO A 310 23.90 8.60 1.64
N CYS A 311 24.97 9.16 2.21
CA CYS A 311 25.86 10.05 1.52
C CYS A 311 26.41 9.38 0.25
N SER A 312 25.79 9.62 -0.88
CA SER A 312 26.30 9.28 -2.21
C SER A 312 26.94 10.47 -2.89
N ALA A 313 27.58 11.32 -2.12
CA ALA A 313 28.51 12.31 -2.62
C ALA A 313 29.86 12.12 -1.89
N VAL A 314 30.71 11.28 -2.46
CA VAL A 314 32.14 11.47 -2.24
C VAL A 314 32.47 12.79 -2.94
N SER A 315 32.42 13.88 -2.17
CA SER A 315 33.04 15.14 -2.59
C SER A 315 34.53 14.87 -2.64
N PHE A 316 35.08 14.66 -3.82
CA PHE A 316 36.52 14.73 -4.00
C PHE A 316 36.89 16.22 -3.78
N PRO A 317 37.71 16.54 -2.77
CA PRO A 317 38.27 17.88 -2.69
C PRO A 317 39.11 18.11 -3.94
N GLY A 318 39.01 19.28 -4.53
CA GLY A 318 39.55 19.60 -5.83
C GLY A 318 41.04 19.32 -5.99
N VAL A 319 41.37 19.08 -7.25
CA VAL A 319 42.71 19.01 -7.86
C VAL A 319 43.62 17.94 -7.26
N VAL A 320 43.52 16.74 -7.80
CA VAL A 320 44.62 15.78 -7.79
C VAL A 320 45.57 16.17 -8.91
N GLU A 321 46.74 16.70 -8.58
CA GLU A 321 47.79 16.91 -9.56
C GLU A 321 48.19 15.57 -10.20
N VAL A 322 48.16 15.51 -11.52
CA VAL A 322 48.26 14.27 -12.34
C VAL A 322 49.68 13.74 -12.45
N GLU A 323 50.62 14.19 -11.66
CA GLU A 323 52.06 13.81 -11.84
C GLU A 323 52.48 12.48 -11.18
N ALA A 324 51.60 11.78 -10.44
CA ALA A 324 51.97 10.56 -9.72
C ALA A 324 51.52 9.24 -10.34
N TYR A 325 50.93 9.21 -11.52
CA TYR A 325 50.30 7.99 -12.08
C TYR A 325 50.92 7.47 -13.39
N SER A 326 52.22 7.46 -13.51
CA SER A 326 52.90 6.93 -14.70
C SER A 326 53.11 5.40 -14.72
N GLN A 327 52.62 4.63 -13.75
CA GLN A 327 52.82 3.18 -13.66
C GLN A 327 51.60 2.35 -13.27
N MET A 328 50.40 2.67 -13.78
CA MET A 328 49.25 1.75 -13.67
C MET A 328 48.73 1.32 -15.04
N PRO A 329 48.29 0.05 -15.20
CA PRO A 329 47.74 -0.40 -16.47
C PRO A 329 46.47 0.39 -16.83
N LYS A 330 46.35 0.79 -18.11
CA LYS A 330 45.26 1.58 -18.65
C LYS A 330 43.94 0.89 -18.41
N VAL A 331 43.15 1.38 -17.47
CA VAL A 331 41.70 1.14 -17.38
C VAL A 331 41.01 2.10 -18.34
N GLN A 332 40.48 1.60 -19.45
CA GLN A 332 39.67 2.39 -20.35
C GLN A 332 38.32 2.64 -19.70
N LEU A 333 38.10 3.85 -19.20
CA LEU A 333 36.75 4.34 -18.90
C LEU A 333 36.05 4.65 -20.24
N ARG A 334 35.11 3.80 -20.65
CA ARG A 334 34.13 4.17 -21.68
C ARG A 334 33.06 5.02 -21.02
N VAL A 335 33.06 6.31 -21.30
CA VAL A 335 31.92 7.17 -21.07
C VAL A 335 30.99 6.98 -22.26
N GLU A 336 29.95 6.18 -22.14
CA GLU A 336 28.86 6.17 -23.09
C GLU A 336 27.96 7.37 -22.80
N THR A 337 28.08 8.41 -23.60
CA THR A 337 27.06 9.47 -23.69
C THR A 337 25.87 8.85 -24.43
N ALA A 338 24.88 8.34 -23.72
CA ALA A 338 23.61 8.00 -24.31
C ALA A 338 22.93 9.30 -24.75
N ALA A 339 22.77 9.45 -26.05
CA ALA A 339 21.88 10.45 -26.61
C ALA A 339 20.46 10.20 -26.10
N ILE A 340 19.81 11.25 -25.60
CA ILE A 340 18.39 11.23 -25.23
C ILE A 340 17.59 11.09 -26.53
N GLY A 341 17.27 9.86 -26.90
CA GLY A 341 16.27 9.56 -27.90
C GLY A 341 14.94 9.38 -27.18
N GLU A 342 13.94 10.15 -27.57
CA GLU A 342 12.54 9.92 -27.23
C GLU A 342 12.10 8.56 -27.77
N THR A 343 12.22 7.51 -26.99
CA THR A 343 11.52 6.25 -27.21
C THR A 343 10.80 5.91 -25.94
N GLY A 344 9.47 5.97 -26.01
CA GLY A 344 8.60 5.56 -24.93
C GLY A 344 8.96 4.14 -24.48
N GLU A 345 9.45 4.00 -23.24
CA GLU A 345 9.63 2.70 -22.63
C GLU A 345 8.29 1.96 -22.61
N PRO A 346 8.23 0.70 -23.03
CA PRO A 346 7.02 -0.08 -22.83
C PRO A 346 6.80 -0.20 -21.31
N PRO A 347 5.56 0.03 -20.84
CA PRO A 347 5.27 -0.03 -19.42
C PRO A 347 5.54 -1.43 -18.91
N ILE A 348 6.37 -1.52 -17.88
CA ILE A 348 6.73 -2.76 -17.21
C ILE A 348 5.47 -3.34 -16.56
N GLN A 349 5.04 -4.52 -17.04
CA GLN A 349 3.95 -5.26 -16.45
C GLN A 349 4.44 -5.91 -15.16
N CYS A 350 3.95 -5.43 -14.03
CA CYS A 350 4.22 -6.03 -12.74
C CYS A 350 3.07 -6.95 -12.38
N HIS A 351 3.29 -8.24 -12.57
CA HIS A 351 2.40 -9.27 -12.06
C HIS A 351 3.04 -9.84 -10.79
N SER A 352 2.29 -9.88 -9.70
CA SER A 352 2.64 -10.76 -8.60
C SER A 352 2.64 -12.19 -9.15
N LYS A 353 3.81 -12.77 -9.38
CA LYS A 353 3.92 -14.17 -9.79
C LYS A 353 3.44 -15.02 -8.62
N GLN A 354 2.18 -15.45 -8.66
CA GLN A 354 1.76 -16.61 -7.92
C GLN A 354 2.43 -17.82 -8.56
N SER A 355 3.52 -18.29 -7.99
CA SER A 355 4.04 -19.61 -8.33
C SER A 355 3.03 -20.63 -7.81
N PRO A 356 2.49 -21.53 -8.65
CA PRO A 356 1.64 -22.61 -8.16
C PRO A 356 2.47 -23.48 -7.20
N PRO A 357 1.87 -24.04 -6.14
CA PRO A 357 2.54 -25.01 -5.30
C PRO A 357 2.97 -26.20 -6.16
N SER A 358 4.23 -26.59 -6.07
CA SER A 358 4.73 -27.79 -6.71
C SER A 358 3.94 -28.99 -6.21
N VAL A 359 3.17 -29.62 -7.09
CA VAL A 359 2.54 -30.89 -6.84
C VAL A 359 3.66 -31.95 -6.75
N GLY A 360 3.99 -32.35 -5.53
CA GLY A 360 4.85 -33.49 -5.29
C GLY A 360 4.20 -34.72 -5.89
N ARG A 361 4.79 -35.30 -6.91
CA ARG A 361 4.45 -36.65 -7.35
C ARG A 361 4.93 -37.61 -6.27
N GLY A 362 4.01 -38.10 -5.47
CA GLY A 362 4.23 -39.30 -4.68
C GLY A 362 4.29 -40.52 -5.61
N GLN A 363 5.35 -41.31 -5.47
CA GLN A 363 5.37 -42.70 -5.88
C GLN A 363 4.66 -43.52 -4.82
#